data_4dd2fbf4b1ec2278a07028353448e740
#
_entry.id   4dd2fbf4b1ec2278a07028353448e740
#
_cell.length_a   1.000
_cell.length_b   1.000
_cell.length_c   1.000
_cell.angle_alpha   90.00
_cell.angle_beta   90.00
_cell.angle_gamma   90.00
#
_symmetry.space_group_name_H-M   'P 1'
#
loop_
_entity.id
_entity.type
_entity.pdbx_description
1 polymer ?
#
loop_
_entity_poly.entity_id
_entity_poly.type
_entity_poly.pdbx_seq_one_letter_code
_entity_poly.pdbx_strand_id
1 'polypeptide(L)'
;MLGEGLQFSDAGRGQSKYPFERNDCTVRAYALAAGLSYDDAHNLFQSFGRKSGGRCSFESFMQAREPDIKPEQFCRPRPRVKTLLKKRILKNAVIRISGHVFCVKNNIILDTCDCRNCVVLQVWEFN
;
A
#
# COMPACT_ATOMS: atom_id res chain seq x y z
N MET A 1 -13.15 -13.49 0.23
CA MET A 1 -12.37 -13.05 1.38
C MET A 1 -11.45 -14.17 1.82
N LEU A 2 -10.17 -13.88 2.00
CA LEU A 2 -9.15 -14.87 2.37
C LEU A 2 -9.08 -15.10 3.87
N GLY A 3 -9.96 -14.46 4.63
CA GLY A 3 -10.02 -14.49 6.07
C GLY A 3 -10.50 -13.15 6.56
N GLU A 4 -10.78 -13.07 7.86
CA GLU A 4 -11.27 -11.85 8.46
C GLU A 4 -10.23 -10.73 8.33
N GLY A 5 -10.64 -9.59 7.81
CA GLY A 5 -9.79 -8.42 7.65
C GLY A 5 -8.85 -8.48 6.47
N LEU A 6 -8.97 -9.47 5.60
CA LEU A 6 -8.11 -9.59 4.42
C LEU A 6 -8.96 -9.93 3.20
N GLN A 7 -8.79 -9.14 2.14
CA GLN A 7 -9.45 -9.38 0.86
C GLN A 7 -8.41 -9.34 -0.24
N PHE A 8 -8.39 -10.37 -1.10
CA PHE A 8 -7.49 -10.36 -2.25
C PHE A 8 -7.82 -9.19 -3.16
N SER A 9 -6.78 -8.44 -3.55
CA SER A 9 -6.92 -7.34 -4.51
C SER A 9 -5.58 -7.11 -5.20
N ASP A 10 -5.61 -7.02 -6.52
CA ASP A 10 -4.46 -6.60 -7.32
C ASP A 10 -4.61 -5.14 -7.79
N ALA A 11 -5.58 -4.41 -7.22
CA ALA A 11 -5.87 -3.01 -7.56
C ALA A 11 -6.26 -2.83 -9.04
N GLY A 12 -6.74 -3.89 -9.68
CA GLY A 12 -7.14 -3.85 -11.09
C GLY A 12 -6.01 -4.16 -12.06
N ARG A 13 -4.83 -4.59 -11.57
CA ARG A 13 -3.69 -4.89 -12.46
C ARG A 13 -4.06 -5.89 -13.55
N GLY A 14 -4.76 -6.97 -13.21
CA GLY A 14 -5.12 -8.01 -14.18
C GLY A 14 -6.01 -7.51 -15.33
N GLN A 15 -6.74 -6.40 -15.12
CA GLN A 15 -7.62 -5.79 -16.11
C GLN A 15 -6.99 -4.53 -16.73
N SER A 16 -5.74 -4.23 -16.39
CA SER A 16 -5.04 -3.02 -16.83
C SER A 16 -4.24 -3.27 -18.11
N LYS A 17 -3.56 -2.24 -18.56
CA LYS A 17 -2.59 -2.34 -19.67
C LYS A 17 -1.31 -3.08 -19.28
N TYR A 18 -1.13 -3.37 -17.96
CA TYR A 18 0.09 -3.96 -17.42
C TYR A 18 -0.22 -5.21 -16.60
N PRO A 19 -0.92 -6.22 -17.18
CA PRO A 19 -1.41 -7.36 -16.37
C PRO A 19 -0.30 -8.25 -15.80
N PHE A 20 0.90 -8.17 -16.37
CA PHE A 20 2.04 -9.00 -15.95
C PHE A 20 3.10 -8.20 -15.21
N GLU A 21 2.75 -7.01 -14.69
CA GLU A 21 3.68 -6.16 -13.95
C GLU A 21 4.15 -6.86 -12.66
N ARG A 22 5.36 -6.51 -12.23
CA ARG A 22 6.01 -7.09 -11.05
C ARG A 22 6.57 -5.99 -10.16
N ASN A 23 6.83 -6.33 -8.89
CA ASN A 23 7.42 -5.40 -7.90
C ASN A 23 6.62 -4.11 -7.83
N ASP A 24 5.30 -4.21 -7.94
CA ASP A 24 4.38 -3.10 -8.10
C ASP A 24 3.53 -2.82 -6.86
N CYS A 25 3.95 -3.28 -5.69
CA CYS A 25 3.17 -3.07 -4.47
C CYS A 25 2.90 -1.58 -4.21
N THR A 26 3.85 -0.70 -4.54
CA THR A 26 3.68 0.75 -4.40
C THR A 26 2.58 1.27 -5.31
N VAL A 27 2.56 0.81 -6.56
CA VAL A 27 1.54 1.20 -7.54
C VAL A 27 0.16 0.74 -7.07
N ARG A 28 0.05 -0.52 -6.66
CA ARG A 28 -1.22 -1.10 -6.19
C ARG A 28 -1.74 -0.39 -4.94
N ALA A 29 -0.86 -0.18 -3.97
CA ALA A 29 -1.24 0.47 -2.71
C ALA A 29 -1.72 1.90 -2.96
N TYR A 30 -0.99 2.67 -3.76
CA TYR A 30 -1.35 4.05 -4.05
C TYR A 30 -2.64 4.13 -4.88
N ALA A 31 -2.81 3.26 -5.87
CA ALA A 31 -4.04 3.22 -6.68
C ALA A 31 -5.27 3.05 -5.79
N LEU A 32 -5.22 2.10 -4.86
CA LEU A 32 -6.32 1.85 -3.95
C LEU A 32 -6.55 3.02 -2.98
N ALA A 33 -5.49 3.53 -2.37
CA ALA A 33 -5.62 4.59 -1.37
C ALA A 33 -6.07 5.92 -2.00
N ALA A 34 -5.55 6.26 -3.17
CA ALA A 34 -5.87 7.51 -3.85
C ALA A 34 -7.12 7.43 -4.72
N GLY A 35 -7.71 6.24 -4.86
CA GLY A 35 -8.90 6.07 -5.69
C GLY A 35 -8.63 6.19 -7.18
N LEU A 36 -7.45 5.78 -7.64
CA LEU A 36 -7.06 5.83 -9.04
C LEU A 36 -7.17 4.46 -9.68
N SER A 37 -7.32 4.45 -11.01
CA SER A 37 -7.15 3.21 -11.75
C SER A 37 -5.71 2.74 -11.64
N TYR A 38 -5.48 1.45 -11.84
CA TYR A 38 -4.13 0.92 -11.86
C TYR A 38 -3.28 1.61 -12.94
N ASP A 39 -3.86 1.82 -14.13
CA ASP A 39 -3.14 2.48 -15.23
C ASP A 39 -2.69 3.89 -14.85
N ASP A 40 -3.57 4.68 -14.24
CA ASP A 40 -3.23 6.04 -13.83
C ASP A 40 -2.14 6.05 -12.76
N ALA A 41 -2.25 5.18 -11.77
CA ALA A 41 -1.21 5.07 -10.75
C ALA A 41 0.11 4.60 -11.34
N HIS A 42 0.07 3.63 -12.24
CA HIS A 42 1.26 3.13 -12.93
C HIS A 42 1.97 4.26 -13.68
N ASN A 43 1.20 5.10 -14.38
CA ASN A 43 1.74 6.23 -15.13
C ASN A 43 2.38 7.26 -14.19
N LEU A 44 1.78 7.52 -13.03
CA LEU A 44 2.35 8.44 -12.04
C LEU A 44 3.69 7.93 -11.52
N PHE A 45 3.78 6.65 -11.17
CA PHE A 45 5.04 6.08 -10.69
C PHE A 45 6.10 6.06 -11.79
N GLN A 46 5.70 5.80 -13.03
CA GLN A 46 6.62 5.86 -14.17
C GLN A 46 7.18 7.28 -14.34
N SER A 47 6.32 8.29 -14.24
CA SER A 47 6.74 9.70 -14.30
C SER A 47 7.67 10.08 -13.14
N PHE A 48 7.50 9.45 -11.99
CA PHE A 48 8.37 9.64 -10.83
C PHE A 48 9.73 8.97 -11.01
N GLY A 49 9.84 8.02 -11.95
CA GLY A 49 11.10 7.35 -12.23
C GLY A 49 11.08 5.84 -12.07
N ARG A 50 9.93 5.27 -11.70
CA ARG A 50 9.82 3.81 -11.60
C ARG A 50 9.89 3.19 -12.99
N LYS A 51 10.72 2.17 -13.16
CA LYS A 51 10.82 1.39 -14.40
C LYS A 51 9.91 0.18 -14.30
N SER A 52 9.39 -0.27 -15.46
CA SER A 52 8.54 -1.46 -15.52
C SER A 52 9.26 -2.65 -14.86
N GLY A 53 8.57 -3.35 -13.97
CA GLY A 53 9.14 -4.47 -13.22
C GLY A 53 10.10 -4.06 -12.12
N GLY A 54 10.36 -2.77 -11.92
CA GLY A 54 11.30 -2.27 -10.94
C GLY A 54 10.64 -1.86 -9.63
N ARG A 55 11.42 -1.82 -8.57
CA ARG A 55 10.97 -1.37 -7.26
C ARG A 55 11.02 0.16 -7.19
N CYS A 56 10.21 0.72 -6.30
CA CYS A 56 10.17 2.17 -6.08
C CYS A 56 9.96 2.42 -4.58
N SER A 57 10.58 3.47 -4.06
CA SER A 57 10.37 3.86 -2.67
C SER A 57 9.02 4.56 -2.53
N PHE A 58 8.11 3.96 -1.75
CA PHE A 58 6.83 4.57 -1.46
C PHE A 58 7.00 5.86 -0.66
N GLU A 59 7.93 5.87 0.29
CA GLU A 59 8.21 7.06 1.11
C GLU A 59 8.65 8.23 0.25
N SER A 60 9.59 8.02 -0.67
CA SER A 60 10.07 9.08 -1.56
C SER A 60 8.96 9.59 -2.48
N PHE A 61 8.15 8.67 -3.01
CA PHE A 61 7.01 9.03 -3.84
C PHE A 61 6.02 9.91 -3.08
N MET A 62 5.68 9.50 -1.85
CA MET A 62 4.73 10.25 -1.03
C MET A 62 5.25 11.62 -0.63
N GLN A 63 6.54 11.74 -0.30
CA GLN A 63 7.14 13.03 0.01
C GLN A 63 7.04 14.01 -1.15
N ALA A 64 7.20 13.51 -2.37
CA ALA A 64 7.13 14.34 -3.57
C ALA A 64 5.68 14.64 -3.97
N ARG A 65 4.81 13.64 -3.87
CA ARG A 65 3.43 13.73 -4.41
C ARG A 65 2.42 14.24 -3.40
N GLU A 66 2.54 13.78 -2.14
CA GLU A 66 1.57 14.07 -1.09
C GLU A 66 2.31 14.56 0.16
N PRO A 67 2.98 15.73 0.08
CA PRO A 67 3.82 16.19 1.19
C PRO A 67 3.04 16.47 2.47
N ASP A 68 1.73 16.69 2.37
CA ASP A 68 0.89 16.95 3.55
C ASP A 68 0.50 15.67 4.29
N ILE A 69 0.65 14.51 3.64
CA ILE A 69 0.40 13.22 4.29
C ILE A 69 1.71 12.73 4.88
N LYS A 70 1.88 12.96 6.20
CA LYS A 70 3.10 12.55 6.91
C LYS A 70 2.92 11.12 7.41
N PRO A 71 3.92 10.25 7.24
CA PRO A 71 3.81 8.90 7.78
C PRO A 71 3.97 8.91 9.28
N GLU A 72 3.22 8.04 9.95
CA GLU A 72 3.47 7.72 11.35
C GLU A 72 4.59 6.69 11.38
N GLN A 73 5.66 6.98 12.15
CA GLN A 73 6.80 6.08 12.32
C GLN A 73 6.57 5.22 13.55
N PHE A 74 6.79 3.92 13.41
CA PHE A 74 6.65 3.01 14.53
C PHE A 74 8.03 2.61 15.05
N CYS A 75 8.25 2.88 16.34
CA CYS A 75 9.49 2.53 17.03
C CYS A 75 9.34 1.20 17.75
N ARG A 76 10.45 0.56 18.07
CA ARG A 76 10.43 -0.71 18.80
C ARG A 76 9.88 -0.55 20.21
N PRO A 77 9.07 -1.49 20.72
CA PRO A 77 8.58 -2.66 19.99
C PRO A 77 7.47 -2.30 19.00
N ARG A 78 7.65 -2.68 17.74
CA ARG A 78 6.66 -2.40 16.70
C ARG A 78 5.51 -3.40 16.75
N PRO A 79 4.25 -2.95 16.54
CA PRO A 79 3.13 -3.88 16.53
C PRO A 79 3.11 -4.70 15.24
N ARG A 80 2.50 -5.87 15.29
CA ARG A 80 2.12 -6.59 14.08
C ARG A 80 0.90 -5.92 13.46
N VAL A 81 0.73 -6.11 12.15
CA VAL A 81 -0.41 -5.52 11.43
C VAL A 81 -1.72 -5.89 12.12
N LYS A 82 -1.95 -7.17 12.42
CA LYS A 82 -3.18 -7.61 13.07
C LYS A 82 -3.42 -6.96 14.43
N THR A 83 -2.35 -6.71 15.18
CA THR A 83 -2.45 -6.07 16.49
C THR A 83 -2.83 -4.60 16.35
N LEU A 84 -2.21 -3.90 15.40
CA LEU A 84 -2.53 -2.50 15.12
C LEU A 84 -4.02 -2.34 14.74
N LEU A 85 -4.50 -3.21 13.86
CA LEU A 85 -5.89 -3.14 13.37
C LEU A 85 -6.92 -3.53 14.45
N LYS A 86 -6.52 -4.23 15.51
CA LYS A 86 -7.38 -4.48 16.64
C LYS A 86 -7.49 -3.26 17.55
N LYS A 87 -6.48 -2.39 17.55
CA LYS A 87 -6.41 -1.26 18.48
C LYS A 87 -6.98 0.02 17.91
N ARG A 88 -7.04 0.14 16.59
CA ARG A 88 -7.57 1.36 15.96
C ARG A 88 -8.11 1.04 14.57
N ILE A 89 -8.97 1.93 14.09
CA ILE A 89 -9.61 1.81 12.78
C ILE A 89 -8.86 2.70 11.79
N LEU A 90 -8.37 2.10 10.70
CA LEU A 90 -7.77 2.81 9.58
C LEU A 90 -8.79 2.83 8.44
N LYS A 91 -9.35 4.00 8.17
CA LYS A 91 -10.39 4.14 7.14
C LYS A 91 -9.80 4.01 5.74
N ASN A 92 -8.66 4.63 5.51
CA ASN A 92 -7.98 4.58 4.22
C ASN A 92 -6.51 4.88 4.47
N ALA A 93 -5.68 3.86 4.37
CA ALA A 93 -4.28 4.00 4.74
C ALA A 93 -3.41 3.07 3.92
N VAL A 94 -2.11 3.38 3.87
CA VAL A 94 -1.09 2.49 3.36
C VAL A 94 -0.15 2.15 4.51
N ILE A 95 0.08 0.86 4.69
CA ILE A 95 0.99 0.34 5.72
C ILE A 95 2.26 -0.15 5.03
N ARG A 96 3.41 0.25 5.58
CA ARG A 96 4.70 -0.28 5.14
C ARG A 96 5.22 -1.28 6.16
N ILE A 97 5.58 -2.44 5.65
CA ILE A 97 6.33 -3.47 6.35
C ILE A 97 7.67 -3.65 5.64
N SER A 98 8.50 -4.56 6.11
CA SER A 98 9.80 -4.77 5.47
C SER A 98 9.63 -5.23 4.02
N GLY A 99 10.09 -4.41 3.08
CA GLY A 99 10.09 -4.74 1.65
C GLY A 99 8.73 -4.71 0.95
N HIS A 100 7.69 -4.17 1.60
CA HIS A 100 6.33 -4.23 1.03
C HIS A 100 5.44 -3.12 1.59
N VAL A 101 4.50 -2.65 0.77
CA VAL A 101 3.43 -1.75 1.19
C VAL A 101 2.08 -2.28 0.69
N PHE A 102 1.02 -1.96 1.41
CA PHE A 102 -0.32 -2.37 1.02
C PHE A 102 -1.36 -1.40 1.58
N CYS A 103 -2.54 -1.39 0.94
CA CYS A 103 -3.64 -0.52 1.33
C CYS A 103 -4.57 -1.21 2.32
N VAL A 104 -5.08 -0.43 3.27
CA VAL A 104 -6.09 -0.87 4.23
C VAL A 104 -7.26 0.10 4.15
N LYS A 105 -8.48 -0.43 3.99
CA LYS A 105 -9.71 0.36 4.00
C LYS A 105 -10.67 -0.22 5.01
N ASN A 106 -11.07 0.60 5.99
CA ASN A 106 -11.97 0.18 7.08
C ASN A 106 -11.48 -1.11 7.73
N ASN A 107 -10.18 -1.17 7.98
CA ASN A 107 -9.47 -2.32 8.57
C ASN A 107 -9.51 -3.59 7.74
N ILE A 108 -9.87 -3.48 6.46
CA ILE A 108 -9.76 -4.59 5.50
C ILE A 108 -8.48 -4.39 4.70
N ILE A 109 -7.57 -5.35 4.78
CA ILE A 109 -6.32 -5.34 4.02
C ILE A 109 -6.64 -5.72 2.58
N LEU A 110 -6.26 -4.87 1.63
CA LEU A 110 -6.45 -5.10 0.21
C LEU A 110 -5.10 -5.38 -0.42
N ASP A 111 -4.79 -6.66 -0.63
CA ASP A 111 -3.47 -7.08 -1.09
C ASP A 111 -3.54 -8.44 -1.78
N THR A 112 -2.44 -8.82 -2.41
CA THR A 112 -2.28 -10.13 -3.02
C THR A 112 -1.66 -11.14 -2.06
N CYS A 113 -1.15 -10.67 -0.92
CA CYS A 113 -0.47 -11.49 0.09
C CYS A 113 -1.07 -11.25 1.46
N ASP A 114 -0.91 -12.22 2.36
CA ASP A 114 -1.33 -12.10 3.76
C ASP A 114 -0.14 -11.66 4.60
N CYS A 115 -0.14 -10.38 4.99
CA CYS A 115 0.92 -9.79 5.81
C CYS A 115 0.45 -9.44 7.22
N ARG A 116 -0.61 -10.09 7.72
CA ARG A 116 -1.19 -9.76 9.03
C ARG A 116 -0.22 -10.00 10.18
N ASN A 117 0.72 -10.94 10.02
CA ASN A 117 1.71 -11.25 11.07
C ASN A 117 2.99 -10.43 10.97
N CYS A 118 3.14 -9.59 9.96
CA CYS A 118 4.33 -8.77 9.77
C CYS A 118 4.29 -7.54 10.68
N VAL A 119 5.47 -7.03 11.05
CA VAL A 119 5.54 -5.82 11.90
C VAL A 119 5.40 -4.57 11.07
N VAL A 120 4.70 -3.58 11.64
CA VAL A 120 4.44 -2.30 11.00
C VAL A 120 5.64 -1.38 11.16
N LEU A 121 6.09 -0.79 10.06
CA LEU A 121 7.17 0.21 10.07
C LEU A 121 6.63 1.63 9.96
N GLN A 122 5.70 1.87 9.04
CA GLN A 122 5.13 3.19 8.80
C GLN A 122 3.68 3.05 8.37
N VAL A 123 2.89 4.08 8.65
CA VAL A 123 1.51 4.19 8.19
C VAL A 123 1.27 5.58 7.62
N TRP A 124 0.73 5.65 6.40
CA TRP A 124 0.22 6.89 5.80
C TRP A 124 -1.30 6.82 5.80
N GLU A 125 -1.96 7.78 6.45
CA GLU A 125 -3.41 7.85 6.43
C GLU A 125 -3.87 8.86 5.39
N PHE A 126 -4.70 8.39 4.45
CA PHE A 126 -5.30 9.21 3.40
C PHE A 126 -6.68 9.70 3.86
N ASN A 127 -7.02 10.89 3.45
CA ASN A 127 -8.33 11.46 3.78
C ASN A 127 -9.31 11.30 2.64
#